data_e7f70909ec3bfba805573ce9200ed119
#
_entry.id   e7f70909ec3bfba805573ce9200ed119
#
_cell.length_a   1.000
_cell.length_b   1.000
_cell.length_c   1.000
_cell.angle_alpha   90.00
_cell.angle_beta   90.00
_cell.angle_gamma   90.00
#
_symmetry.space_group_name_H-M   'P 1'
#
loop_
_entity.id
_entity.type
_entity.pdbx_description
1 polymer ?
#
loop_
_entity_poly.entity_id
_entity_poly.type
_entity_poly.pdbx_seq_one_letter_code
_entity_poly.pdbx_strand_id
1 'polypeptide(L)'
;MAFEEKATALIPSVGADGGQPISINTNQSIADASAEINENFGFEEVAQQMRQYNSPGYMRTFSMSDLYENVYDSRPPIVDGLLYSGTYLFVGAPKVGKSFFMAQLAYHVSMGIKLWDYEVKKGTVLYLALEDTEKRLQERLFRMYGTDSAENLHFTIWAKQLGSGLDEQLQRFVNEHPNTKLIIIDTLQKVREAGGDKFSYAN
;
A
#
# COMPACT_ATOMS: atom_id res chain seq x y z
N MET A 1 11.41 22.11 -19.05
CA MET A 1 12.37 21.71 -18.00
C MET A 1 11.74 20.55 -17.27
N ALA A 2 12.24 19.34 -17.48
CA ALA A 2 11.72 18.13 -16.85
C ALA A 2 12.44 17.98 -15.50
N PHE A 3 11.69 17.90 -14.42
CA PHE A 3 12.22 17.48 -13.12
C PHE A 3 12.14 15.96 -13.06
N GLU A 4 13.28 15.30 -13.21
CA GLU A 4 13.45 13.89 -12.86
C GLU A 4 13.41 13.76 -11.32
N GLU A 5 12.34 13.20 -10.82
CA GLU A 5 12.20 12.83 -9.40
C GLU A 5 12.94 11.50 -9.19
N LYS A 6 14.14 11.57 -8.62
CA LYS A 6 14.93 10.38 -8.24
C LYS A 6 14.32 9.74 -7.02
N ALA A 7 13.73 8.57 -7.19
CA ALA A 7 13.33 7.74 -6.07
C ALA A 7 14.58 7.13 -5.42
N THR A 8 14.89 7.52 -4.19
CA THR A 8 15.98 6.94 -3.39
C THR A 8 15.39 5.91 -2.43
N ALA A 9 15.72 4.65 -2.62
CA ALA A 9 15.39 3.61 -1.67
C ALA A 9 16.47 3.58 -0.57
N LEU A 10 16.10 3.93 0.66
CA LEU A 10 16.98 3.84 1.83
C LEU A 10 16.90 2.43 2.43
N ILE A 11 18.00 1.71 2.41
CA ILE A 11 18.19 0.52 3.23
C ILE A 11 18.63 1.01 4.61
N PRO A 12 17.95 0.64 5.71
CA PRO A 12 18.33 1.12 7.03
C PRO A 12 19.73 0.62 7.38
N SER A 13 20.64 1.55 7.70
CA SER A 13 21.95 1.25 8.20
C SER A 13 21.86 0.63 9.59
N VAL A 14 22.39 -0.56 9.73
CA VAL A 14 22.67 -1.16 11.04
C VAL A 14 24.16 -0.92 11.26
N GLY A 15 24.51 -0.03 12.19
CA GLY A 15 25.90 0.16 12.55
C GLY A 15 26.02 0.86 13.88
N ALA A 16 26.67 0.21 14.80
CA ALA A 16 27.24 0.82 16.00
C ALA A 16 28.62 1.46 15.74
N ASP A 17 29.00 1.63 14.47
CA ASP A 17 30.21 2.35 14.07
C ASP A 17 29.89 3.25 12.88
N GLY A 18 30.20 4.52 13.02
CA GLY A 18 29.91 5.69 12.20
C GLY A 18 30.03 5.61 10.67
N GLY A 19 29.45 4.60 10.05
CA GLY A 19 29.33 4.45 8.62
C GLY A 19 28.16 5.28 8.07
N GLN A 20 28.42 6.07 7.05
CA GLN A 20 27.38 6.85 6.36
C GLN A 20 26.36 5.93 5.68
N PRO A 21 25.08 6.32 5.60
CA PRO A 21 24.05 5.54 4.90
C PRO A 21 24.40 5.40 3.41
N ILE A 22 24.32 4.17 2.89
CA ILE A 22 24.53 3.90 1.47
C ILE A 22 23.27 4.32 0.72
N SER A 23 23.37 5.35 -0.14
CA SER A 23 22.32 5.72 -1.07
C SER A 23 22.52 4.94 -2.38
N ILE A 24 21.59 4.05 -2.71
CA ILE A 24 21.59 3.36 -4.00
C ILE A 24 20.91 4.25 -5.04
N ASN A 25 21.67 4.64 -6.06
CA ASN A 25 21.13 5.38 -7.19
C ASN A 25 20.40 4.39 -8.13
N THR A 26 19.10 4.53 -8.29
CA THR A 26 18.23 3.62 -9.08
C THR A 26 18.60 3.51 -10.57
N ASN A 27 19.58 4.29 -11.06
CA ASN A 27 20.09 4.20 -12.42
C ASN A 27 21.36 3.32 -12.56
N GLN A 28 21.85 2.73 -11.46
CA GLN A 28 22.92 1.74 -11.53
C GLN A 28 22.37 0.36 -11.88
N SER A 29 23.11 -0.40 -12.69
CA SER A 29 22.74 -1.76 -13.02
C SER A 29 22.77 -2.64 -11.76
N ILE A 30 21.93 -3.67 -11.70
CA ILE A 30 21.92 -4.64 -10.57
C ILE A 30 23.31 -5.25 -10.36
N ALA A 31 24.11 -5.36 -11.44
CA ALA A 31 25.49 -5.84 -11.38
C ALA A 31 26.43 -4.87 -10.64
N ASP A 32 26.28 -3.55 -10.86
CA ASP A 32 27.10 -2.52 -10.20
C ASP A 32 26.73 -2.40 -8.71
N ALA A 33 25.44 -2.46 -8.39
CA ALA A 33 24.96 -2.49 -7.00
C ALA A 33 25.44 -3.76 -6.26
N SER A 34 25.49 -4.90 -6.94
CA SER A 34 26.02 -6.15 -6.38
C SER A 34 27.54 -6.08 -6.16
N ALA A 35 28.28 -5.36 -6.99
CA ALA A 35 29.72 -5.15 -6.84
C ALA A 35 30.01 -4.24 -5.64
N GLU A 36 29.29 -3.11 -5.49
CA GLU A 36 29.46 -2.21 -4.34
C GLU A 36 29.09 -2.87 -3.00
N ILE A 37 28.07 -3.74 -2.98
CA ILE A 37 27.68 -4.52 -1.78
C ILE A 37 28.79 -5.53 -1.43
N ASN A 38 29.42 -6.15 -2.44
CA ASN A 38 30.51 -7.09 -2.20
C ASN A 38 31.82 -6.43 -1.72
N GLU A 39 32.06 -5.16 -2.04
CA GLU A 39 33.27 -4.46 -1.58
C GLU A 39 33.14 -3.91 -0.15
N ASN A 40 31.93 -3.60 0.34
CA ASN A 40 31.70 -2.94 1.62
C ASN A 40 31.09 -3.83 2.71
N PHE A 41 30.42 -4.93 2.35
CA PHE A 41 29.84 -5.87 3.31
C PHE A 41 30.07 -7.30 2.83
N GLY A 42 30.79 -8.08 3.62
CA GLY A 42 30.97 -9.51 3.35
C GLY A 42 29.59 -10.20 3.29
N PHE A 43 29.36 -10.99 2.24
CA PHE A 43 28.13 -11.78 2.05
C PHE A 43 27.74 -12.57 3.32
N GLU A 44 28.75 -12.99 4.10
CA GLU A 44 28.56 -13.68 5.37
C GLU A 44 27.92 -12.82 6.46
N GLU A 45 28.26 -11.54 6.55
CA GLU A 45 27.69 -10.60 7.54
C GLU A 45 26.22 -10.33 7.23
N VAL A 46 25.86 -10.11 5.96
CA VAL A 46 24.48 -9.93 5.52
C VAL A 46 23.65 -11.20 5.77
N ALA A 47 24.21 -12.37 5.47
CA ALA A 47 23.55 -13.65 5.71
C ALA A 47 23.38 -13.94 7.22
N GLN A 48 24.33 -13.50 8.06
CA GLN A 48 24.24 -13.62 9.50
C GLN A 48 23.19 -12.69 10.10
N GLN A 49 23.12 -11.45 9.62
CA GLN A 49 22.07 -10.52 10.00
C GLN A 49 20.68 -11.03 9.61
N MET A 50 20.49 -11.53 8.38
CA MET A 50 19.22 -12.13 7.95
C MET A 50 18.82 -13.33 8.81
N ARG A 51 19.77 -14.20 9.19
CA ARG A 51 19.50 -15.31 10.11
C ARG A 51 19.05 -14.82 11.48
N GLN A 52 19.67 -13.75 11.99
CA GLN A 52 19.28 -13.12 13.24
C GLN A 52 17.87 -12.54 13.17
N TYR A 53 17.51 -11.81 12.10
CA TYR A 53 16.17 -11.27 11.88
C TYR A 53 15.09 -12.35 11.82
N ASN A 54 15.40 -13.51 11.26
CA ASN A 54 14.48 -14.64 11.15
C ASN A 54 14.44 -15.54 12.39
N SER A 55 15.21 -15.24 13.43
CA SER A 55 15.20 -16.01 14.69
C SER A 55 13.89 -15.76 15.46
N PRO A 56 13.14 -16.78 15.89
CA PRO A 56 11.86 -16.63 16.58
C PRO A 56 11.92 -15.80 17.88
N GLY A 57 13.10 -15.69 18.50
CA GLY A 57 13.32 -14.90 19.72
C GLY A 57 13.88 -13.50 19.47
N TYR A 58 14.12 -13.11 18.22
CA TYR A 58 14.68 -11.80 17.91
C TYR A 58 13.64 -10.71 17.93
N MET A 59 13.85 -9.69 18.74
CA MET A 59 13.08 -8.47 18.77
C MET A 59 13.99 -7.30 18.37
N ARG A 60 13.71 -6.67 17.24
CA ARG A 60 14.42 -5.45 16.83
C ARG A 60 14.07 -4.31 17.79
N THR A 61 15.05 -3.82 18.51
CA THR A 61 14.89 -2.63 19.37
C THR A 61 15.78 -1.50 18.87
N PHE A 62 15.38 -0.28 19.15
CA PHE A 62 16.15 0.95 18.92
C PHE A 62 15.96 1.86 20.13
N SER A 63 16.95 2.67 20.43
CA SER A 63 16.88 3.61 21.54
C SER A 63 16.09 4.87 21.16
N MET A 64 15.71 5.67 22.15
CA MET A 64 15.11 6.98 21.92
C MET A 64 16.08 7.92 21.18
N SER A 65 17.37 7.81 21.44
CA SER A 65 18.41 8.58 20.73
C SER A 65 18.43 8.22 19.25
N ASP A 66 18.40 6.91 18.91
CA ASP A 66 18.34 6.46 17.52
C ASP A 66 17.12 7.00 16.79
N LEU A 67 15.97 7.14 17.48
CA LEU A 67 14.76 7.73 16.91
C LEU A 67 14.93 9.21 16.59
N TYR A 68 15.64 9.96 17.40
CA TYR A 68 15.85 11.39 17.19
C TYR A 68 16.94 11.71 16.18
N GLU A 69 17.93 10.84 16.05
CA GLU A 69 19.03 10.99 15.08
C GLU A 69 18.62 10.60 13.65
N ASN A 70 17.60 9.74 13.52
CA ASN A 70 17.10 9.31 12.22
C ASN A 70 16.06 10.29 11.67
N VAL A 71 16.21 10.68 10.41
CA VAL A 71 15.18 11.41 9.66
C VAL A 71 14.22 10.40 9.06
N TYR A 72 12.97 10.44 9.54
CA TYR A 72 11.91 9.60 8.98
C TYR A 72 11.11 10.40 7.97
N ASP A 73 10.99 9.90 6.77
CA ASP A 73 10.11 10.49 5.77
C ASP A 73 8.65 10.44 6.23
N SER A 74 7.97 11.57 6.11
CA SER A 74 6.53 11.61 6.36
C SER A 74 5.80 10.77 5.32
N ARG A 75 4.83 9.96 5.77
CA ARG A 75 3.99 9.20 4.85
C ARG A 75 3.29 10.16 3.88
N PRO A 76 3.41 9.96 2.54
CA PRO A 76 2.77 10.85 1.60
C PRO A 76 1.25 10.78 1.75
N PRO A 77 0.54 11.93 1.77
CA PRO A 77 -0.91 11.94 1.81
C PRO A 77 -1.49 11.42 0.49
N ILE A 78 -2.60 10.69 0.58
CA ILE A 78 -3.49 10.36 -0.56
C ILE A 78 -4.59 11.40 -0.60
N VAL A 79 -5.18 11.71 0.55
CA VAL A 79 -6.07 12.84 0.79
C VAL A 79 -5.43 13.65 1.92
N ASP A 80 -5.00 14.86 1.64
CA ASP A 80 -4.23 15.67 2.57
C ASP A 80 -5.02 15.96 3.85
N GLY A 81 -4.38 15.79 5.00
CA GLY A 81 -5.02 15.94 6.31
C GLY A 81 -6.03 14.84 6.70
N LEU A 82 -6.37 13.89 5.79
CA LEU A 82 -7.36 12.86 6.05
C LEU A 82 -6.84 11.44 5.87
N LEU A 83 -6.16 11.14 4.77
CA LEU A 83 -5.71 9.77 4.43
C LEU A 83 -4.27 9.78 3.93
N TYR A 84 -3.40 9.09 4.64
CA TYR A 84 -1.99 8.92 4.31
C TYR A 84 -1.72 7.49 3.80
N SER A 85 -0.55 7.23 3.27
CA SER A 85 -0.17 5.86 2.89
C SER A 85 -0.14 4.93 4.11
N GLY A 86 -0.74 3.75 3.98
CA GLY A 86 -0.87 2.77 5.05
C GLY A 86 -2.08 1.87 4.85
N THR A 87 -2.31 0.96 5.80
CA THR A 87 -3.48 0.09 5.82
C THR A 87 -4.48 0.57 6.85
N TYR A 88 -5.74 0.69 6.43
CA TYR A 88 -6.84 1.20 7.24
C TYR A 88 -8.00 0.24 7.24
N LEU A 89 -8.72 0.19 8.35
CA LEU A 89 -9.97 -0.55 8.48
C LEU A 89 -11.11 0.44 8.68
N PHE A 90 -12.01 0.52 7.67
CA PHE A 90 -13.19 1.37 7.74
C PHE A 90 -14.40 0.56 8.22
N VAL A 91 -14.86 0.83 9.44
CA VAL A 91 -15.91 0.06 10.11
C VAL A 91 -17.16 0.89 10.40
N GLY A 92 -18.29 0.24 10.48
CA GLY A 92 -19.57 0.86 10.82
C GLY A 92 -20.73 -0.09 10.63
N ALA A 93 -21.89 0.25 11.18
CA ALA A 93 -23.12 -0.55 11.09
C ALA A 93 -23.51 -0.83 9.61
N PRO A 94 -24.25 -1.90 9.33
CA PRO A 94 -24.81 -2.13 8.00
C PRO A 94 -25.68 -0.95 7.52
N LYS A 95 -25.68 -0.70 6.21
CA LYS A 95 -26.53 0.30 5.53
C LYS A 95 -26.28 1.77 5.90
N VAL A 96 -25.21 2.12 6.60
CA VAL A 96 -24.84 3.53 6.90
C VAL A 96 -24.15 4.26 5.75
N GLY A 97 -24.05 3.66 4.56
CA GLY A 97 -23.45 4.31 3.39
C GLY A 97 -21.96 4.06 3.18
N LYS A 98 -21.34 3.09 3.86
CA LYS A 98 -19.90 2.79 3.73
C LYS A 98 -19.45 2.65 2.28
N SER A 99 -20.09 1.78 1.50
CA SER A 99 -19.74 1.53 0.09
C SER A 99 -19.98 2.75 -0.81
N PHE A 100 -20.92 3.63 -0.47
CA PHE A 100 -21.09 4.91 -1.17
C PHE A 100 -19.92 5.84 -0.90
N PHE A 101 -19.52 5.97 0.36
CA PHE A 101 -18.36 6.78 0.71
C PHE A 101 -17.06 6.22 0.11
N MET A 102 -16.87 4.91 0.13
CA MET A 102 -15.70 4.28 -0.52
C MET A 102 -15.70 4.52 -2.04
N ALA A 103 -16.85 4.46 -2.71
CA ALA A 103 -16.97 4.79 -4.13
C ALA A 103 -16.67 6.28 -4.39
N GLN A 104 -17.10 7.18 -3.50
CA GLN A 104 -16.78 8.60 -3.57
C GLN A 104 -15.28 8.84 -3.41
N LEU A 105 -14.66 8.27 -2.39
CA LEU A 105 -13.22 8.37 -2.17
C LEU A 105 -12.44 7.84 -3.38
N ALA A 106 -12.82 6.66 -3.91
CA ALA A 106 -12.22 6.06 -5.08
C ALA A 106 -12.27 6.97 -6.32
N TYR A 107 -13.43 7.56 -6.59
CA TYR A 107 -13.61 8.48 -7.70
C TYR A 107 -12.77 9.73 -7.55
N HIS A 108 -12.79 10.36 -6.37
CA HIS A 108 -12.01 11.58 -6.13
C HIS A 108 -10.50 11.34 -6.25
N VAL A 109 -9.99 10.21 -5.76
CA VAL A 109 -8.56 9.84 -5.93
C VAL A 109 -8.23 9.56 -7.39
N SER A 110 -9.09 8.86 -8.12
CA SER A 110 -8.84 8.55 -9.52
C SER A 110 -8.85 9.77 -10.42
N MET A 111 -9.67 10.76 -10.10
CA MET A 111 -9.79 12.02 -10.84
C MET A 111 -8.79 13.09 -10.36
N GLY A 112 -8.30 13.02 -9.12
CA GLY A 112 -7.50 14.05 -8.50
C GLY A 112 -8.29 15.31 -8.17
N ILE A 113 -9.57 15.16 -7.83
CA ILE A 113 -10.44 16.26 -7.41
C ILE A 113 -10.62 16.27 -5.91
N LYS A 114 -10.78 17.46 -5.33
CA LYS A 114 -10.95 17.61 -3.88
C LYS A 114 -12.06 16.71 -3.33
N LEU A 115 -11.76 16.05 -2.23
CA LEU A 115 -12.77 15.38 -1.41
C LEU A 115 -13.19 16.34 -0.31
N TRP A 116 -14.39 16.93 -0.42
CA TRP A 116 -14.81 18.09 0.38
C TRP A 116 -13.79 19.23 0.24
N ASP A 117 -13.17 19.67 1.33
CA ASP A 117 -12.15 20.73 1.33
C ASP A 117 -10.70 20.20 1.27
N TYR A 118 -10.52 18.87 1.25
CA TYR A 118 -9.21 18.24 1.26
C TYR A 118 -8.64 18.05 -0.14
N GLU A 119 -7.37 18.40 -0.31
CA GLU A 119 -6.63 18.16 -1.54
C GLU A 119 -6.39 16.65 -1.73
N VAL A 120 -6.48 16.17 -2.96
CA VAL A 120 -6.38 14.74 -3.30
C VAL A 120 -5.26 14.53 -4.30
N LYS A 121 -4.37 13.58 -4.03
CA LYS A 121 -3.36 13.16 -4.99
C LYS A 121 -3.96 12.19 -6.00
N LYS A 122 -3.98 12.61 -7.27
CA LYS A 122 -4.46 11.78 -8.39
C LYS A 122 -3.63 10.50 -8.53
N GLY A 123 -4.31 9.36 -8.74
CA GLY A 123 -3.67 8.10 -9.06
C GLY A 123 -4.68 7.01 -9.43
N THR A 124 -4.15 5.85 -9.80
CA THR A 124 -4.96 4.69 -10.10
C THR A 124 -5.57 4.11 -8.81
N VAL A 125 -6.82 3.72 -8.89
CA VAL A 125 -7.55 3.09 -7.79
C VAL A 125 -8.08 1.73 -8.23
N LEU A 126 -7.85 0.71 -7.40
CA LEU A 126 -8.50 -0.60 -7.52
C LEU A 126 -9.57 -0.74 -6.45
N TYR A 127 -10.81 -1.00 -6.87
CA TYR A 127 -11.93 -1.24 -5.95
C TYR A 127 -12.44 -2.67 -6.11
N LEU A 128 -12.24 -3.49 -5.09
CA LEU A 128 -12.78 -4.85 -5.00
C LEU A 128 -14.19 -4.77 -4.40
N ALA A 129 -15.22 -4.76 -5.25
CA ALA A 129 -16.63 -4.64 -4.88
C ALA A 129 -17.26 -6.04 -4.74
N LEU A 130 -16.81 -6.82 -3.77
CA LEU A 130 -17.03 -8.28 -3.67
C LEU A 130 -18.45 -8.68 -3.21
N GLU A 131 -19.28 -7.72 -2.83
CA GLU A 131 -20.70 -7.94 -2.52
C GLU A 131 -21.65 -7.40 -3.60
N ASP A 132 -21.08 -6.82 -4.63
CA ASP A 132 -21.86 -6.22 -5.72
C ASP A 132 -21.91 -7.11 -6.97
N THR A 133 -22.81 -6.77 -7.86
CA THR A 133 -22.80 -7.19 -9.26
C THR A 133 -22.42 -6.00 -10.13
N GLU A 134 -21.93 -6.25 -11.35
CA GLU A 134 -21.58 -5.17 -12.29
C GLU A 134 -22.78 -4.22 -12.51
N LYS A 135 -23.98 -4.76 -12.64
CA LYS A 135 -25.21 -3.97 -12.81
C LYS A 135 -25.47 -3.05 -11.61
N ARG A 136 -25.38 -3.57 -10.38
CA ARG A 136 -25.60 -2.76 -9.16
C ARG A 136 -24.54 -1.68 -9.01
N LEU A 137 -23.30 -2.02 -9.35
CA LEU A 137 -22.18 -1.08 -9.34
C LEU A 137 -22.39 0.03 -10.36
N GLN A 138 -22.76 -0.32 -11.60
CA GLN A 138 -23.10 0.63 -12.66
C GLN A 138 -24.25 1.57 -12.24
N GLU A 139 -25.34 1.03 -11.71
CA GLU A 139 -26.48 1.83 -11.23
C GLU A 139 -26.11 2.78 -10.09
N ARG A 140 -25.21 2.35 -9.19
CA ARG A 140 -24.70 3.18 -8.10
C ARG A 140 -23.85 4.33 -8.64
N LEU A 141 -22.89 4.03 -9.50
CA LEU A 141 -21.98 5.02 -10.08
C LEU A 141 -22.75 6.02 -10.95
N PHE A 142 -23.72 5.56 -11.73
CA PHE A 142 -24.57 6.43 -12.52
C PHE A 142 -25.39 7.40 -11.65
N ARG A 143 -25.92 6.95 -10.51
CA ARG A 143 -26.60 7.85 -9.55
C ARG A 143 -25.67 8.89 -8.93
N MET A 144 -24.39 8.55 -8.73
CA MET A 144 -23.43 9.45 -8.11
C MET A 144 -22.82 10.45 -9.09
N TYR A 145 -22.55 10.01 -10.33
CA TYR A 145 -21.70 10.74 -11.28
C TYR A 145 -22.33 10.87 -12.67
N GLY A 146 -23.52 10.34 -12.90
CA GLY A 146 -24.16 10.38 -14.22
C GLY A 146 -23.35 9.60 -15.25
N THR A 147 -22.97 10.28 -16.32
CA THR A 147 -22.16 9.70 -17.41
C THR A 147 -20.67 9.97 -17.29
N ASP A 148 -20.23 10.65 -16.22
CA ASP A 148 -18.81 10.90 -16.00
C ASP A 148 -18.07 9.60 -15.75
N SER A 149 -16.94 9.42 -16.40
CA SER A 149 -16.10 8.22 -16.30
C SER A 149 -14.70 8.57 -15.81
N ALA A 150 -14.08 7.61 -15.14
CA ALA A 150 -12.71 7.73 -14.62
C ALA A 150 -11.88 6.54 -15.11
N GLU A 151 -10.99 6.78 -16.07
CA GLU A 151 -10.12 5.74 -16.64
C GLU A 151 -9.19 5.10 -15.60
N ASN A 152 -8.80 5.85 -14.57
CA ASN A 152 -7.93 5.40 -13.50
C ASN A 152 -8.67 4.69 -12.35
N LEU A 153 -9.98 4.42 -12.48
CA LEU A 153 -10.77 3.72 -11.49
C LEU A 153 -11.19 2.34 -12.01
N HIS A 154 -10.56 1.33 -11.46
CA HIS A 154 -10.78 -0.06 -11.85
C HIS A 154 -11.60 -0.78 -10.79
N PHE A 155 -12.50 -1.66 -11.23
CA PHE A 155 -13.35 -2.47 -10.37
C PHE A 155 -13.14 -3.95 -10.62
N THR A 156 -13.29 -4.75 -9.57
CA THR A 156 -13.48 -6.19 -9.68
C THR A 156 -14.57 -6.63 -8.71
N ILE A 157 -15.40 -7.58 -9.12
CA ILE A 157 -16.44 -8.19 -8.29
C ILE A 157 -16.01 -9.58 -7.79
N TRP A 158 -14.80 -9.99 -8.12
CA TRP A 158 -14.23 -11.27 -7.74
C TRP A 158 -12.75 -11.14 -7.39
N ALA A 159 -12.33 -11.81 -6.33
CA ALA A 159 -10.95 -11.93 -5.92
C ALA A 159 -10.68 -13.26 -5.23
N LYS A 160 -9.43 -13.67 -5.20
CA LYS A 160 -8.99 -14.78 -4.37
C LYS A 160 -9.01 -14.40 -2.88
N GLN A 161 -8.82 -15.38 -1.99
CA GLN A 161 -8.73 -15.14 -0.56
C GLN A 161 -7.31 -14.76 -0.15
N LEU A 162 -7.18 -14.11 0.99
CA LEU A 162 -5.91 -13.87 1.67
C LEU A 162 -5.21 -15.22 1.93
N GLY A 163 -3.91 -15.28 1.68
CA GLY A 163 -3.14 -16.51 1.78
C GLY A 163 -3.39 -17.55 0.68
N SER A 164 -4.30 -17.26 -0.26
CA SER A 164 -4.65 -18.15 -1.37
C SER A 164 -4.57 -17.47 -2.74
N GLY A 165 -3.78 -16.40 -2.85
CA GLY A 165 -3.44 -15.74 -4.10
C GLY A 165 -4.03 -14.35 -4.29
N LEU A 166 -4.64 -13.74 -3.27
CA LEU A 166 -5.06 -12.33 -3.34
C LEU A 166 -3.86 -11.39 -3.44
N ASP A 167 -2.83 -11.65 -2.67
CA ASP A 167 -1.57 -10.90 -2.64
C ASP A 167 -0.91 -10.88 -4.02
N GLU A 168 -0.83 -12.00 -4.72
CA GLU A 168 -0.31 -12.07 -6.08
C GLU A 168 -1.19 -11.29 -7.07
N GLN A 169 -2.53 -11.34 -6.91
CA GLN A 169 -3.45 -10.55 -7.73
C GLN A 169 -3.24 -9.05 -7.55
N LEU A 170 -3.11 -8.60 -6.29
CA LEU A 170 -2.88 -7.19 -5.96
C LEU A 170 -1.50 -6.73 -6.45
N GLN A 171 -0.46 -7.54 -6.22
CA GLN A 171 0.89 -7.23 -6.70
C GLN A 171 0.95 -7.10 -8.22
N ARG A 172 0.30 -8.03 -8.94
CA ARG A 172 0.21 -7.98 -10.39
C ARG A 172 -0.47 -6.69 -10.85
N PHE A 173 -1.61 -6.32 -10.25
CA PHE A 173 -2.31 -5.07 -10.58
C PHE A 173 -1.44 -3.84 -10.36
N VAL A 174 -0.72 -3.78 -9.23
CA VAL A 174 0.19 -2.65 -8.93
C VAL A 174 1.35 -2.58 -9.92
N ASN A 175 1.89 -3.72 -10.35
CA ASN A 175 2.94 -3.77 -11.37
C ASN A 175 2.43 -3.29 -12.75
N GLU A 176 1.21 -3.65 -13.11
CA GLU A 176 0.55 -3.20 -14.35
C GLU A 176 0.14 -1.71 -14.27
N HIS A 177 -0.09 -1.18 -13.06
CA HIS A 177 -0.49 0.20 -12.78
C HIS A 177 0.42 0.87 -11.73
N PRO A 178 1.66 1.27 -12.09
CA PRO A 178 2.64 1.80 -11.12
C PRO A 178 2.19 3.05 -10.35
N ASN A 179 1.24 3.82 -10.90
CA ASN A 179 0.65 4.99 -10.23
C ASN A 179 -0.54 4.64 -9.31
N THR A 180 -0.65 3.39 -8.86
CA THR A 180 -1.71 2.99 -7.92
C THR A 180 -1.52 3.70 -6.58
N LYS A 181 -2.55 4.40 -6.13
CA LYS A 181 -2.57 5.16 -4.87
C LYS A 181 -3.50 4.56 -3.83
N LEU A 182 -4.51 3.83 -4.26
CA LEU A 182 -5.53 3.32 -3.34
C LEU A 182 -6.05 1.96 -3.82
N ILE A 183 -6.14 1.01 -2.88
CA ILE A 183 -6.82 -0.26 -3.06
C ILE A 183 -7.92 -0.34 -2.00
N ILE A 184 -9.15 -0.56 -2.42
CA ILE A 184 -10.31 -0.70 -1.53
C ILE A 184 -10.82 -2.13 -1.62
N ILE A 185 -11.01 -2.78 -0.48
CA ILE A 185 -11.61 -4.11 -0.36
C ILE A 185 -12.95 -3.98 0.35
N ASP A 186 -14.05 -4.10 -0.38
CA ASP A 186 -15.42 -4.02 0.10
C ASP A 186 -16.16 -5.35 -0.21
N THR A 187 -16.15 -6.28 0.69
CA THR A 187 -15.79 -6.21 2.11
C THR A 187 -14.67 -7.22 2.44
N LEU A 188 -13.91 -6.94 3.51
CA LEU A 188 -12.84 -7.80 4.01
C LEU A 188 -13.32 -9.25 4.30
N GLN A 189 -14.56 -9.43 4.72
CA GLN A 189 -15.13 -10.76 5.00
C GLN A 189 -15.08 -11.71 3.79
N LYS A 190 -15.16 -11.17 2.57
CA LYS A 190 -15.16 -11.98 1.34
C LYS A 190 -13.78 -12.51 0.94
N VAL A 191 -12.73 -11.88 1.43
CA VAL A 191 -11.33 -12.27 1.15
C VAL A 191 -10.66 -12.97 2.33
N ARG A 192 -11.31 -13.04 3.50
CA ARG A 192 -10.78 -13.83 4.61
C ARG A 192 -10.88 -15.31 4.29
N GLU A 193 -9.85 -16.08 4.64
CA GLU A 193 -9.97 -17.52 4.67
C GLU A 193 -11.21 -17.91 5.49
N ALA A 194 -11.94 -18.91 5.02
CA ALA A 194 -12.93 -19.61 5.82
C ALA A 194 -12.16 -20.38 6.90
N GLY A 195 -11.63 -19.66 7.87
CA GLY A 195 -11.02 -20.21 9.07
C GLY A 195 -12.09 -21.00 9.77
N GLY A 196 -11.83 -22.29 9.98
CA GLY A 196 -12.74 -23.17 10.69
C GLY A 196 -13.22 -22.51 11.98
N ASP A 197 -14.45 -22.75 12.32
CA ASP A 197 -15.36 -22.38 13.42
C ASP A 197 -14.86 -21.73 14.74
N LYS A 198 -13.68 -21.14 14.79
CA LYS A 198 -13.12 -20.62 16.05
C LYS A 198 -13.44 -19.15 16.35
N PHE A 199 -14.11 -18.43 15.44
CA PHE A 199 -14.52 -17.04 15.65
C PHE A 199 -15.94 -16.78 15.10
N SER A 200 -16.90 -17.63 15.44
CA SER A 200 -18.29 -17.24 15.37
C SER A 200 -18.51 -16.24 16.51
N TYR A 201 -18.67 -14.97 16.18
CA TYR A 201 -19.23 -14.02 17.12
C TYR A 201 -20.64 -14.54 17.46
N ALA A 202 -20.80 -15.02 18.68
CA ALA A 202 -22.13 -15.31 19.23
C ALA A 202 -22.96 -14.01 19.14
N ASN A 203 -24.16 -14.15 18.61
CA ASN A 203 -25.17 -13.10 18.58
C ASN A 203 -25.55 -12.64 19.99
#